data_a15258b7dbda0879773d8a26965ec0c1
#
_entry.id   a15258b7dbda0879773d8a26965ec0c1
#
_cell.length_a   1.000
_cell.length_b   1.000
_cell.length_c   1.000
_cell.angle_alpha   90.00
_cell.angle_beta   90.00
_cell.angle_gamma   90.00
#
_symmetry.space_group_name_H-M   'P 1'
#
loop_
_entity.id
_entity.type
_entity.pdbx_description
1 polymer ?
#
loop_
_entity_poly.entity_id
_entity_poly.type
_entity_poly.pdbx_seq_one_letter_code
_entity_poly.pdbx_strand_id
1 'polypeptide(L)'
;VQRVERNRGRLEARCLIRFDATAEQTCFPAVRQAARLTRYIDRAKPKDEGVETEWLVSSRPQATMSAEAMYWADRRYWGIENGLHLRLDVTAGEDRSRVRLPTAALNLAMIRRATVSLAVHWIGQCRNKRQATLQGFYDFMAARNARKAFSLVSASKSSWLPQ
;
A
#
# COMPACT_ATOMS: atom_id res chain seq x y z
N VAL A 1 -2.45 21.30 7.76
CA VAL A 1 -2.86 20.87 6.41
C VAL A 1 -4.24 20.28 6.50
N GLN A 2 -5.12 20.68 5.59
CA GLN A 2 -6.47 20.13 5.52
C GLN A 2 -6.74 19.65 4.09
N ARG A 3 -7.29 18.45 3.94
CA ARG A 3 -7.60 17.82 2.65
C ARG A 3 -8.95 17.11 2.72
N VAL A 4 -9.72 17.24 1.65
CA VAL A 4 -11.01 16.55 1.49
C VAL A 4 -10.94 15.72 0.22
N GLU A 5 -11.23 14.43 0.32
CA GLU A 5 -11.15 13.48 -0.79
C GLU A 5 -12.44 12.64 -0.85
N ARG A 6 -12.86 12.29 -2.06
CA ARG A 6 -13.91 11.29 -2.25
C ARG A 6 -13.28 9.94 -2.55
N ASN A 7 -13.49 8.98 -1.67
CA ASN A 7 -12.91 7.65 -1.78
C ASN A 7 -14.00 6.58 -1.68
N ARG A 8 -14.16 5.78 -2.74
CA ARG A 8 -15.13 4.68 -2.82
C ARG A 8 -16.55 5.08 -2.41
N GLY A 9 -17.01 6.26 -2.84
CA GLY A 9 -18.37 6.76 -2.58
C GLY A 9 -18.57 7.45 -1.23
N ARG A 10 -17.54 7.57 -0.38
CA ARG A 10 -17.55 8.28 0.89
C ARG A 10 -16.71 9.56 0.81
N LEU A 11 -17.09 10.56 1.56
CA LEU A 11 -16.31 11.79 1.74
C LEU A 11 -15.38 11.60 2.94
N GLU A 12 -14.11 11.88 2.76
CA GLU A 12 -13.10 11.79 3.81
C GLU A 12 -12.40 13.15 3.93
N ALA A 13 -12.50 13.78 5.09
CA ALA A 13 -11.73 14.97 5.42
C ALA A 13 -10.61 14.60 6.38
N ARG A 14 -9.40 15.07 6.10
CA ARG A 14 -8.23 14.87 6.95
C ARG A 14 -7.65 16.20 7.34
N CYS A 15 -7.37 16.36 8.63
CA CYS A 15 -6.74 17.54 9.21
C CYS A 15 -5.47 17.12 9.95
N LEU A 16 -4.30 17.60 9.51
CA LEU A 16 -3.03 17.40 10.19
C LEU A 16 -2.56 18.70 10.81
N ILE A 17 -2.36 18.68 12.13
CA ILE A 17 -1.80 19.75 12.93
C ILE A 17 -0.49 19.26 13.52
N ARG A 18 0.58 20.01 13.33
CA ARG A 18 1.91 19.68 13.83
C ARG A 18 2.37 20.69 14.89
N PHE A 19 3.28 20.24 15.73
CA PHE A 19 3.91 21.03 16.80
C PHE A 19 5.31 20.47 17.09
N ASP A 20 6.16 21.28 17.67
CA ASP A 20 7.45 20.84 18.17
C ASP A 20 7.25 19.85 19.32
N ALA A 21 8.10 18.83 19.37
CA ALA A 21 8.02 17.82 20.40
C ALA A 21 9.45 17.37 20.80
N THR A 22 9.60 16.99 22.06
CA THR A 22 10.84 16.45 22.59
C THR A 22 10.72 14.97 22.95
N ALA A 23 11.87 14.31 23.12
CA ALA A 23 11.91 12.91 23.51
C ALA A 23 11.26 12.66 24.89
N GLU A 24 11.40 13.62 25.80
CA GLU A 24 10.79 13.53 27.13
C GLU A 24 9.26 13.58 27.08
N GLN A 25 8.71 14.42 26.19
CA GLN A 25 7.24 14.57 26.03
C GLN A 25 6.59 13.36 25.35
N THR A 26 7.31 12.71 24.47
CA THR A 26 6.76 11.64 23.62
C THR A 26 7.20 10.24 24.01
N CYS A 27 8.21 10.12 24.87
CA CYS A 27 8.91 8.87 25.18
C CYS A 27 9.50 8.18 23.93
N PHE A 28 9.76 8.96 22.86
CA PHE A 28 10.28 8.46 21.59
C PHE A 28 11.64 9.09 21.30
N PRO A 29 12.71 8.31 21.12
CA PRO A 29 14.06 8.85 20.96
C PRO A 29 14.17 9.68 19.68
N ALA A 30 14.97 10.75 19.75
CA ALA A 30 15.29 11.64 18.63
C ALA A 30 14.10 12.38 17.99
N VAL A 31 12.93 12.44 18.63
CA VAL A 31 11.79 13.23 18.13
C VAL A 31 12.13 14.73 18.12
N ARG A 32 11.73 15.40 17.05
CA ARG A 32 11.85 16.86 16.86
C ARG A 32 10.51 17.53 16.61
N GLN A 33 9.54 16.77 16.10
CA GLN A 33 8.17 17.23 15.93
C GLN A 33 7.19 16.08 16.05
N ALA A 34 5.96 16.39 16.44
CA ALA A 34 4.82 15.51 16.42
C ALA A 34 3.68 16.13 15.62
N ALA A 35 2.75 15.31 15.18
CA ALA A 35 1.52 15.78 14.56
C ALA A 35 0.33 14.93 15.00
N ARG A 36 -0.83 15.58 15.06
CA ARG A 36 -2.12 14.92 15.17
C ARG A 36 -2.79 14.93 13.81
N LEU A 37 -3.04 13.76 13.27
CA LEU A 37 -3.84 13.55 12.08
C LEU A 37 -5.25 13.13 12.50
N THR A 38 -6.23 13.95 12.22
CA THR A 38 -7.65 13.64 12.45
C THR A 38 -8.31 13.35 11.11
N ARG A 39 -9.00 12.22 11.02
CA ARG A 39 -9.75 11.77 9.86
C ARG A 39 -11.22 11.73 10.18
N TYR A 40 -12.00 12.47 9.42
CA TYR A 40 -13.46 12.48 9.45
C TYR A 40 -13.97 11.68 8.26
N ILE A 41 -14.85 10.73 8.51
CA ILE A 41 -15.43 9.88 7.48
C ILE A 41 -16.93 10.11 7.47
N ASP A 42 -17.44 10.65 6.36
CA ASP A 42 -18.86 10.76 6.08
C ASP A 42 -19.24 9.65 5.10
N ARG A 43 -20.09 8.73 5.53
CA ARG A 43 -20.61 7.64 4.74
C ARG A 43 -22.12 7.86 4.52
N ALA A 44 -22.62 7.36 3.40
CA ALA A 44 -24.05 7.47 3.03
C ALA A 44 -25.01 6.79 4.02
N LYS A 45 -24.50 6.07 5.03
CA LYS A 45 -25.29 5.43 6.09
C LYS A 45 -24.90 6.02 7.46
N PRO A 46 -25.87 6.52 8.28
CA PRO A 46 -25.58 7.20 9.55
C PRO A 46 -24.79 6.39 10.59
N LYS A 47 -24.79 5.05 10.48
CA LYS A 47 -24.02 4.16 11.39
C LYS A 47 -22.50 4.19 11.16
N ASP A 48 -22.04 4.84 10.12
CA ASP A 48 -20.67 4.74 9.64
C ASP A 48 -19.88 6.04 9.76
N GLU A 49 -20.43 7.08 10.39
CA GLU A 49 -19.68 8.29 10.73
C GLU A 49 -18.62 7.95 11.77
N GLY A 50 -17.40 8.33 11.49
CA GLY A 50 -16.28 8.08 12.38
C GLY A 50 -15.28 9.20 12.39
N VAL A 51 -14.75 9.49 13.58
CA VAL A 51 -13.59 10.36 13.76
C VAL A 51 -12.44 9.46 14.24
N GLU A 52 -11.40 9.36 13.43
CA GLU A 52 -10.19 8.64 13.78
C GLU A 52 -9.06 9.64 14.02
N THR A 53 -8.26 9.41 15.05
CA THR A 53 -7.11 10.26 15.38
C THR A 53 -5.87 9.40 15.47
N GLU A 54 -4.84 9.81 14.73
CA GLU A 54 -3.52 9.18 14.72
C GLU A 54 -2.47 10.20 15.17
N TRP A 55 -1.42 9.71 15.84
CA TRP A 55 -0.29 10.50 16.25
C TRP A 55 0.94 10.11 15.43
N LEU A 56 1.54 11.10 14.83
CA LEU A 56 2.73 10.95 14.01
C LEU A 56 3.92 11.62 14.73
N VAL A 57 5.08 11.00 14.66
CA VAL A 57 6.33 11.57 15.20
C VAL A 57 7.40 11.58 14.11
N SER A 58 8.31 12.56 14.19
CA SER A 58 9.40 12.67 13.24
C SER A 58 10.68 13.18 13.93
N SER A 59 11.82 12.59 13.56
CA SER A 59 13.15 13.08 13.94
C SER A 59 13.59 14.31 13.13
N ARG A 60 12.87 14.65 12.06
CA ARG A 60 13.13 15.86 11.27
C ARG A 60 12.43 17.05 11.91
N PRO A 61 13.11 18.19 12.11
CA PRO A 61 12.50 19.40 12.65
C PRO A 61 11.54 20.05 11.63
N GLN A 62 10.68 20.93 12.12
CA GLN A 62 9.70 21.64 11.30
C GLN A 62 10.32 22.43 10.14
N ALA A 63 11.54 22.90 10.28
CA ALA A 63 12.27 23.62 9.24
C ALA A 63 12.62 22.75 8.02
N THR A 64 12.78 21.44 8.20
CA THR A 64 13.20 20.51 7.13
C THR A 64 12.08 19.59 6.65
N MET A 65 10.99 19.47 7.40
CA MET A 65 9.83 18.64 7.02
C MET A 65 8.54 19.41 7.28
N SER A 66 7.90 19.87 6.22
CA SER A 66 6.63 20.59 6.30
C SER A 66 5.47 19.68 6.75
N ALA A 67 4.36 20.29 7.21
CA ALA A 67 3.14 19.55 7.55
C ALA A 67 2.60 18.76 6.35
N GLU A 68 2.72 19.31 5.15
CA GLU A 68 2.31 18.64 3.92
C GLU A 68 3.21 17.44 3.60
N ALA A 69 4.53 17.58 3.76
CA ALA A 69 5.47 16.47 3.59
C ALA A 69 5.19 15.33 4.58
N MET A 70 4.86 15.67 5.84
CA MET A 70 4.50 14.69 6.86
C MET A 70 3.18 13.98 6.53
N TYR A 71 2.17 14.70 6.06
CA TYR A 71 0.91 14.15 5.57
C TYR A 71 1.12 13.15 4.43
N TRP A 72 1.94 13.51 3.43
CA TRP A 72 2.21 12.61 2.30
C TRP A 72 3.09 11.43 2.66
N ALA A 73 3.99 11.57 3.65
CA ALA A 73 4.79 10.44 4.17
C ALA A 73 3.88 9.38 4.80
N ASP A 74 2.93 9.80 5.64
CA ASP A 74 1.90 8.93 6.20
C ASP A 74 1.08 8.24 5.11
N ARG A 75 0.57 8.98 4.13
CA ARG A 75 -0.20 8.43 3.01
C ARG A 75 0.58 7.40 2.20
N ARG A 76 1.88 7.59 2.03
CA ARG A 76 2.75 6.62 1.33
C ARG A 76 2.99 5.37 2.16
N TYR A 77 3.13 5.50 3.47
CA TYR A 77 3.26 4.37 4.38
C TYR A 77 2.03 3.44 4.28
N TRP A 78 0.83 3.99 4.39
CA TRP A 78 -0.41 3.24 4.17
C TRP A 78 -0.56 2.67 2.76
N GLY A 79 0.11 3.27 1.78
CA GLY A 79 0.21 2.74 0.42
C GLY A 79 0.96 1.42 0.35
N ILE A 80 1.97 1.21 1.20
CA ILE A 80 2.71 -0.07 1.31
C ILE A 80 1.79 -1.14 1.91
N GLU A 81 1.09 -0.83 2.99
CA GLU A 81 0.15 -1.76 3.63
C GLU A 81 -0.94 -2.23 2.66
N ASN A 82 -1.65 -1.29 2.04
CA ASN A 82 -2.74 -1.62 1.12
C ASN A 82 -2.25 -2.11 -0.26
N GLY A 83 -1.05 -1.68 -0.66
CA GLY A 83 -0.49 -2.00 -1.97
C GLY A 83 0.23 -3.32 -2.04
N LEU A 84 1.06 -3.62 -1.05
CA LEU A 84 1.91 -4.81 -1.03
C LEU A 84 1.41 -5.87 -0.06
N HIS A 85 1.31 -5.55 1.23
CA HIS A 85 0.94 -6.53 2.26
C HIS A 85 -0.45 -7.13 2.02
N LEU A 86 -1.46 -6.31 1.80
CA LEU A 86 -2.81 -6.82 1.48
C LEU A 86 -2.82 -7.75 0.26
N ARG A 87 -2.01 -7.49 -0.74
CA ARG A 87 -1.92 -8.36 -1.93
C ARG A 87 -1.22 -9.67 -1.66
N LEU A 88 -0.17 -9.66 -0.82
CA LEU A 88 0.54 -10.88 -0.41
C LEU A 88 -0.34 -11.73 0.50
N ASP A 89 -0.99 -11.13 1.49
CA ASP A 89 -1.76 -11.84 2.51
C ASP A 89 -3.07 -12.38 1.95
N VAL A 90 -3.85 -11.52 1.29
CA VAL A 90 -5.20 -11.88 0.83
C VAL A 90 -5.16 -12.63 -0.50
N THR A 91 -4.53 -12.05 -1.53
CA THR A 91 -4.63 -12.61 -2.89
C THR A 91 -3.58 -13.68 -3.15
N ALA A 92 -2.33 -13.48 -2.72
CA ALA A 92 -1.29 -14.49 -2.84
C ALA A 92 -1.32 -15.53 -1.70
N GLY A 93 -2.16 -15.31 -0.68
CA GLY A 93 -2.42 -16.24 0.41
C GLY A 93 -1.18 -16.52 1.28
N GLU A 94 -0.37 -15.49 1.56
CA GLU A 94 0.85 -15.66 2.36
C GLU A 94 0.50 -16.10 3.78
N ASP A 95 -0.49 -15.49 4.41
CA ASP A 95 -0.98 -15.83 5.76
C ASP A 95 -1.59 -17.23 5.87
N ARG A 96 -2.07 -17.79 4.76
CA ARG A 96 -2.65 -19.13 4.70
C ARG A 96 -1.59 -20.21 4.47
N SER A 97 -0.32 -19.83 4.29
CA SER A 97 0.76 -20.75 4.00
C SER A 97 1.03 -21.66 5.19
N ARG A 98 1.01 -22.98 4.97
CA ARG A 98 1.34 -24.01 5.95
C ARG A 98 2.75 -24.54 5.79
N VAL A 99 3.57 -23.91 4.95
CA VAL A 99 4.97 -24.30 4.74
C VAL A 99 5.77 -23.97 5.99
N ARG A 100 6.32 -25.01 6.63
CA ARG A 100 7.07 -24.90 7.90
C ARG A 100 8.58 -24.91 7.71
N LEU A 101 9.06 -25.45 6.60
CA LEU A 101 10.49 -25.50 6.32
C LEU A 101 11.01 -24.10 5.99
N PRO A 102 11.97 -23.52 6.76
CA PRO A 102 12.38 -22.14 6.58
C PRO A 102 12.84 -21.79 5.15
N THR A 103 13.67 -22.65 4.54
CA THR A 103 14.15 -22.44 3.17
C THR A 103 13.01 -22.47 2.13
N ALA A 104 12.06 -23.40 2.29
CA ALA A 104 10.91 -23.47 1.39
C ALA A 104 9.97 -22.28 1.57
N ALA A 105 9.76 -21.83 2.81
CA ALA A 105 8.98 -20.64 3.12
C ALA A 105 9.61 -19.39 2.50
N LEU A 106 10.92 -19.21 2.63
CA LEU A 106 11.67 -18.11 2.03
C LEU A 106 11.54 -18.11 0.51
N ASN A 107 11.79 -19.25 -0.14
CA ASN A 107 11.70 -19.38 -1.59
C ASN A 107 10.28 -19.06 -2.10
N LEU A 108 9.25 -19.55 -1.40
CA LEU A 108 7.86 -19.27 -1.74
C LEU A 108 7.51 -17.79 -1.56
N ALA A 109 7.99 -17.15 -0.49
CA ALA A 109 7.81 -15.72 -0.27
C ALA A 109 8.48 -14.89 -1.37
N MET A 110 9.68 -15.26 -1.81
CA MET A 110 10.37 -14.58 -2.92
C MET A 110 9.59 -14.71 -4.24
N ILE A 111 9.09 -15.91 -4.57
CA ILE A 111 8.28 -16.15 -5.77
C ILE A 111 6.99 -15.32 -5.72
N ARG A 112 6.29 -15.30 -4.58
CA ARG A 112 5.08 -14.51 -4.41
C ARG A 112 5.34 -13.01 -4.61
N ARG A 113 6.41 -12.47 -4.02
CA ARG A 113 6.79 -11.06 -4.17
C ARG A 113 7.13 -10.71 -5.61
N ALA A 114 7.90 -11.55 -6.29
CA ALA A 114 8.19 -11.37 -7.71
C ALA A 114 6.91 -11.38 -8.55
N THR A 115 6.00 -12.32 -8.30
CA THR A 115 4.70 -12.42 -9.00
C THR A 115 3.83 -11.18 -8.74
N VAL A 116 3.75 -10.69 -7.49
CA VAL A 116 3.01 -9.47 -7.16
C VAL A 116 3.63 -8.25 -7.82
N SER A 117 4.95 -8.15 -7.88
CA SER A 117 5.65 -7.04 -8.57
C SER A 117 5.33 -7.01 -10.06
N LEU A 118 5.34 -8.16 -10.73
CA LEU A 118 4.94 -8.29 -12.13
C LEU A 118 3.47 -7.92 -12.35
N ALA A 119 2.61 -8.35 -11.43
CA ALA A 119 1.18 -8.00 -11.47
C ALA A 119 0.95 -6.51 -11.30
N VAL A 120 1.63 -5.84 -10.37
CA VAL A 120 1.55 -4.38 -10.18
C VAL A 120 1.96 -3.64 -11.43
N HIS A 121 3.04 -4.07 -12.07
CA HIS A 121 3.49 -3.52 -13.33
C HIS A 121 2.43 -3.67 -14.44
N TRP A 122 1.90 -4.90 -14.61
CA TRP A 122 0.83 -5.17 -15.58
C TRP A 122 -0.44 -4.35 -15.30
N ILE A 123 -0.87 -4.25 -14.02
CA ILE A 123 -2.01 -3.44 -13.59
C ILE A 123 -1.84 -1.97 -14.00
N GLY A 124 -0.62 -1.42 -13.84
CA GLY A 124 -0.29 -0.06 -14.25
C GLY A 124 -0.50 0.20 -15.75
N GLN A 125 -0.27 -0.81 -16.59
CA GLN A 125 -0.42 -0.72 -18.05
C GLN A 125 -1.79 -1.16 -18.55
N CYS A 126 -2.62 -1.78 -17.72
CA CYS A 126 -3.90 -2.34 -18.11
C CYS A 126 -4.89 -1.21 -18.50
N ARG A 127 -5.35 -1.22 -19.75
CA ARG A 127 -6.32 -0.24 -20.26
C ARG A 127 -7.70 -0.41 -19.62
N ASN A 128 -8.13 -1.66 -19.39
CA ASN A 128 -9.42 -1.97 -18.76
C ASN A 128 -9.29 -1.92 -17.24
N LYS A 129 -9.74 -0.83 -16.63
CA LYS A 129 -9.65 -0.62 -15.17
C LYS A 129 -10.40 -1.66 -14.34
N ARG A 130 -11.42 -2.31 -14.87
CA ARG A 130 -12.15 -3.39 -14.18
C ARG A 130 -11.29 -4.66 -14.07
N GLN A 131 -10.43 -4.92 -15.04
CA GLN A 131 -9.51 -6.06 -15.06
C GLN A 131 -8.15 -5.73 -14.42
N ALA A 132 -7.87 -4.47 -14.15
CA ALA A 132 -6.62 -3.99 -13.54
C ALA A 132 -6.54 -4.38 -12.05
N THR A 133 -6.59 -5.68 -11.77
CA THR A 133 -6.54 -6.29 -10.44
C THR A 133 -5.53 -7.44 -10.42
N LEU A 134 -5.13 -7.88 -9.24
CA LEU A 134 -4.24 -9.04 -9.12
C LEU A 134 -4.90 -10.31 -9.65
N GLN A 135 -6.20 -10.49 -9.42
CA GLN A 135 -6.97 -11.60 -10.00
C GLN A 135 -6.99 -11.53 -11.53
N GLY A 136 -7.26 -10.34 -12.10
CA GLY A 136 -7.21 -10.12 -13.54
C GLY A 136 -5.84 -10.43 -14.15
N PHE A 137 -4.75 -10.18 -13.43
CA PHE A 137 -3.41 -10.62 -13.84
C PHE A 137 -3.29 -12.14 -13.86
N TYR A 138 -3.76 -12.83 -12.83
CA TYR A 138 -3.74 -14.30 -12.80
C TYR A 138 -4.58 -14.90 -13.93
N ASP A 139 -5.76 -14.36 -14.18
CA ASP A 139 -6.63 -14.80 -15.28
C ASP A 139 -5.95 -14.58 -16.64
N PHE A 140 -5.28 -13.43 -16.82
CA PHE A 140 -4.50 -13.14 -18.02
C PHE A 140 -3.34 -14.13 -18.21
N MET A 141 -2.62 -14.47 -17.14
CA MET A 141 -1.51 -15.42 -17.18
C MET A 141 -1.97 -16.87 -17.43
N ALA A 142 -3.12 -17.24 -16.86
CA ALA A 142 -3.70 -18.59 -17.03
C ALA A 142 -4.37 -18.78 -18.40
N ALA A 143 -4.74 -17.70 -19.09
CA ALA A 143 -5.45 -17.79 -20.36
C ALA A 143 -4.62 -18.54 -21.44
N ARG A 144 -5.33 -19.21 -22.35
CA ARG A 144 -4.76 -19.96 -23.47
C ARG A 144 -3.69 -20.97 -23.01
N ASN A 145 -4.04 -21.81 -22.05
CA ASN A 145 -3.16 -22.83 -21.47
C ASN A 145 -1.87 -22.25 -20.88
N ALA A 146 -1.99 -21.14 -20.16
CA ALA A 146 -0.89 -20.44 -19.51
C ALA A 146 0.25 -19.98 -20.47
N ARG A 147 -0.05 -19.77 -21.74
CA ARG A 147 0.93 -19.40 -22.75
C ARG A 147 1.73 -18.16 -22.38
N LYS A 148 1.09 -17.15 -21.74
CA LYS A 148 1.74 -15.92 -21.28
C LYS A 148 2.69 -16.18 -20.10
N ALA A 149 2.27 -17.01 -19.15
CA ALA A 149 3.10 -17.40 -18.02
C ALA A 149 4.31 -18.21 -18.50
N PHE A 150 4.10 -19.16 -19.41
CA PHE A 150 5.17 -19.96 -19.99
C PHE A 150 6.18 -19.08 -20.75
N SER A 151 5.71 -18.13 -21.56
CA SER A 151 6.57 -17.16 -22.25
C SER A 151 7.39 -16.31 -21.29
N LEU A 152 6.85 -15.95 -20.12
CA LEU A 152 7.56 -15.19 -19.11
C LEU A 152 8.78 -15.95 -18.55
N VAL A 153 8.65 -17.28 -18.40
CA VAL A 153 9.70 -18.11 -17.82
C VAL A 153 10.70 -18.59 -18.87
N SER A 154 10.26 -18.82 -20.11
CA SER A 154 11.07 -19.46 -21.15
C SER A 154 11.67 -18.50 -22.17
N ALA A 155 11.10 -17.29 -22.34
CA ALA A 155 11.60 -16.34 -23.33
C ALA A 155 12.69 -15.44 -22.75
N SER A 156 13.74 -15.18 -23.51
CA SER A 156 14.79 -14.20 -23.16
C SER A 156 14.27 -12.76 -23.04
N LYS A 157 13.18 -12.44 -23.77
CA LYS A 157 12.43 -11.19 -23.66
C LYS A 157 10.94 -11.47 -23.78
N SER A 158 10.16 -11.11 -22.79
CA SER A 158 8.70 -11.16 -22.86
C SER A 158 8.16 -9.93 -23.56
N SER A 159 7.33 -10.12 -24.59
CA SER A 159 6.76 -9.04 -25.42
C SER A 159 5.86 -8.06 -24.67
N TRP A 160 5.51 -8.34 -23.45
CA TRP A 160 4.65 -7.52 -22.58
C TRP A 160 5.39 -6.90 -21.38
N LEU A 161 6.69 -7.17 -21.23
CA LEU A 161 7.56 -6.43 -20.31
C LEU A 161 8.09 -5.18 -21.03
N PRO A 162 8.24 -4.04 -20.35
CA PRO A 162 8.87 -2.86 -20.93
C PRO A 162 10.32 -3.19 -21.32
N GLN A 163 10.72 -2.61 -22.45
CA GLN A 163 12.11 -2.66 -22.91
C GLN A 163 12.94 -1.65 -22.12
#